data_aae59b7fd8c8011b4f060ad31ac1f4d4
#
_entry.id   aae59b7fd8c8011b4f060ad31ac1f4d4
#
_cell.length_a   1.000
_cell.length_b   1.000
_cell.length_c   1.000
_cell.angle_alpha   90.00
_cell.angle_beta   90.00
_cell.angle_gamma   90.00
#
_symmetry.space_group_name_H-M   'P 1'
#
loop_
_entity.id
_entity.type
_entity.pdbx_description
1 polymer ?
#
loop_
_entity_poly.entity_id
_entity_poly.type
_entity_poly.pdbx_seq_one_letter_code
_entity_poly.pdbx_strand_id
1 'polypeptide(L)'
;LLCYIIIPFVISLSACSTIKDGPSVSETKYFSNEVDYPKWYADAPKKDDSAIYGVGTEYSNDFQFSVDKAMLSAKRELASNYSSYTSAMMKDFAVESGVLGKGVANADIERTTRLIVAKVNLVGVQRQNFMVVKEGSGFRTFVRLRFSADESNKIMLAEIQRNAALYAQLRASKSFRELDKQTNKIEEQKIS
;
A
#
# COMPACT_ATOMS: atom_id res chain seq x y z
N LEU A 1 -15.16 44.09 -73.22
CA LEU A 1 -15.79 42.81 -72.87
C LEU A 1 -14.86 42.13 -71.85
N LEU A 2 -15.23 42.30 -70.57
CA LEU A 2 -14.51 41.69 -69.42
C LEU A 2 -15.16 40.30 -69.16
N CYS A 3 -14.35 39.25 -69.27
CA CYS A 3 -14.75 37.90 -68.92
C CYS A 3 -14.31 37.61 -67.51
N TYR A 4 -15.23 37.54 -66.55
CA TYR A 4 -15.02 37.26 -65.15
C TYR A 4 -14.95 35.74 -64.97
N ILE A 5 -13.76 35.21 -64.67
CA ILE A 5 -13.59 33.78 -64.36
C ILE A 5 -13.79 33.60 -62.86
N ILE A 6 -14.90 33.03 -62.44
CA ILE A 6 -15.19 32.62 -61.08
C ILE A 6 -14.53 31.28 -60.81
N ILE A 7 -13.50 31.30 -59.98
CA ILE A 7 -12.83 30.08 -59.49
C ILE A 7 -13.59 29.62 -58.24
N PRO A 8 -14.18 28.41 -58.17
CA PRO A 8 -14.75 27.88 -56.96
C PRO A 8 -13.66 27.48 -55.98
N PHE A 9 -13.63 28.11 -54.82
CA PHE A 9 -12.78 27.76 -53.68
C PHE A 9 -13.34 26.50 -53.03
N VAL A 10 -12.71 25.37 -53.31
CA VAL A 10 -12.99 24.08 -52.65
C VAL A 10 -12.38 24.09 -51.25
N ILE A 11 -13.24 24.28 -50.26
CA ILE A 11 -12.83 24.10 -48.84
C ILE A 11 -12.78 22.60 -48.59
N SER A 12 -11.57 22.03 -48.59
CA SER A 12 -11.35 20.67 -48.10
C SER A 12 -11.44 20.67 -46.56
N LEU A 13 -12.54 20.13 -46.03
CA LEU A 13 -12.63 19.77 -44.63
C LEU A 13 -11.61 18.67 -44.35
N SER A 14 -10.54 19.02 -43.68
CA SER A 14 -9.61 18.03 -43.11
C SER A 14 -10.36 17.31 -41.99
N ALA A 15 -10.67 16.03 -42.21
CA ALA A 15 -11.20 15.14 -41.20
C ALA A 15 -10.21 15.05 -40.04
N CYS A 16 -10.64 15.48 -38.83
CA CYS A 16 -10.01 15.10 -37.60
C CYS A 16 -9.94 13.59 -37.51
N SER A 17 -8.77 13.01 -37.75
CA SER A 17 -8.52 11.63 -37.41
C SER A 17 -8.53 11.51 -35.89
N THR A 18 -9.56 10.83 -35.40
CA THR A 18 -9.64 10.33 -34.01
C THR A 18 -8.29 9.71 -33.66
N ILE A 19 -7.62 10.27 -32.65
CA ILE A 19 -6.46 9.63 -32.01
C ILE A 19 -7.02 8.39 -31.32
N LYS A 20 -6.96 7.28 -32.04
CA LYS A 20 -7.12 5.96 -31.44
C LYS A 20 -5.90 5.69 -30.60
N ASP A 21 -6.19 5.40 -29.36
CA ASP A 21 -5.36 4.64 -28.43
C ASP A 21 -3.90 5.13 -28.35
N GLY A 22 -3.64 5.90 -27.28
CA GLY A 22 -2.30 6.02 -26.75
C GLY A 22 -1.71 4.60 -26.62
N PRO A 23 -0.39 4.44 -26.70
CA PRO A 23 0.22 3.13 -26.59
C PRO A 23 -0.31 2.49 -25.33
N SER A 24 -1.07 1.40 -25.47
CA SER A 24 -1.33 0.49 -24.38
C SER A 24 0.05 0.22 -23.79
N VAL A 25 0.21 0.51 -22.51
CA VAL A 25 1.38 0.05 -21.78
C VAL A 25 1.31 -1.45 -21.92
N SER A 26 1.97 -1.98 -22.96
CA SER A 26 2.15 -3.41 -23.12
C SER A 26 2.80 -3.84 -21.82
N GLU A 27 2.17 -4.77 -21.12
CA GLU A 27 2.81 -5.50 -20.04
C GLU A 27 4.18 -5.91 -20.54
N THR A 28 5.19 -5.16 -20.15
CA THR A 28 6.56 -5.47 -20.51
C THR A 28 6.88 -6.72 -19.73
N LYS A 29 6.79 -7.88 -20.38
CA LYS A 29 7.33 -9.13 -19.86
C LYS A 29 8.85 -8.96 -19.73
N TYR A 30 9.29 -8.40 -18.62
CA TYR A 30 10.72 -8.24 -18.31
C TYR A 30 11.39 -9.55 -17.90
N PHE A 31 10.70 -10.68 -18.06
CA PHE A 31 11.20 -11.95 -17.57
C PHE A 31 11.62 -12.82 -18.75
N SER A 32 12.93 -12.94 -18.96
CA SER A 32 13.49 -14.05 -19.72
C SER A 32 13.12 -15.37 -19.04
N ASN A 33 12.93 -16.41 -19.81
CA ASN A 33 12.33 -17.71 -19.48
C ASN A 33 13.06 -18.54 -18.39
N GLU A 34 13.89 -17.96 -17.54
CA GLU A 34 14.72 -18.71 -16.59
C GLU A 34 14.21 -18.75 -15.15
N VAL A 35 13.32 -17.84 -14.75
CA VAL A 35 12.73 -17.85 -13.40
C VAL A 35 11.23 -17.68 -13.47
N ASP A 36 10.51 -18.73 -13.09
CA ASP A 36 9.05 -18.66 -12.95
C ASP A 36 8.69 -17.94 -11.64
N TYR A 37 8.20 -16.71 -11.76
CA TYR A 37 7.77 -15.91 -10.61
C TYR A 37 6.46 -16.46 -10.06
N PRO A 38 6.38 -16.76 -8.74
CA PRO A 38 5.14 -17.25 -8.18
C PRO A 38 4.04 -16.19 -8.28
N LYS A 39 2.84 -16.57 -8.71
CA LYS A 39 1.69 -15.66 -8.85
C LYS A 39 1.41 -14.88 -7.56
N TRP A 40 1.50 -15.55 -6.41
CA TRP A 40 1.30 -14.91 -5.11
C TRP A 40 2.33 -13.82 -4.79
N TYR A 41 3.48 -13.82 -5.48
CA TYR A 41 4.50 -12.77 -5.39
C TYR A 41 4.19 -11.65 -6.39
N ALA A 42 3.97 -12.00 -7.67
CA ALA A 42 3.75 -11.04 -8.74
C ALA A 42 2.47 -10.20 -8.54
N ASP A 43 1.40 -10.85 -8.07
CA ASP A 43 0.07 -10.24 -7.90
C ASP A 43 -0.23 -9.91 -6.42
N ALA A 44 0.80 -9.75 -5.58
CA ALA A 44 0.59 -9.49 -4.16
C ALA A 44 -0.09 -8.14 -3.93
N PRO A 45 -1.26 -8.09 -3.28
CA PRO A 45 -1.86 -6.82 -2.88
C PRO A 45 -0.99 -6.16 -1.80
N LYS A 46 -0.95 -4.83 -1.78
CA LYS A 46 -0.33 -4.10 -0.66
C LYS A 46 -1.13 -4.24 0.63
N LYS A 47 -2.46 -4.30 0.50
CA LYS A 47 -3.44 -4.46 1.57
C LYS A 47 -4.73 -5.02 1.02
N ASP A 48 -5.43 -5.82 1.83
CA ASP A 48 -6.84 -6.17 1.69
C ASP A 48 -7.59 -5.98 3.03
N ASP A 49 -8.81 -6.49 3.14
CA ASP A 49 -9.63 -6.36 4.36
C ASP A 49 -9.06 -7.16 5.54
N SER A 50 -8.24 -8.17 5.29
CA SER A 50 -7.71 -9.07 6.31
C SER A 50 -6.30 -8.73 6.78
N ALA A 51 -5.50 -8.05 5.94
CA ALA A 51 -4.09 -7.83 6.24
C ALA A 51 -3.42 -6.77 5.36
N ILE A 52 -2.24 -6.37 5.80
CA ILE A 52 -1.24 -5.60 5.05
C ILE A 52 -0.11 -6.57 4.69
N TYR A 53 0.42 -6.44 3.48
CA TYR A 53 1.40 -7.36 2.92
C TYR A 53 2.70 -6.65 2.56
N GLY A 54 3.77 -7.43 2.56
CA GLY A 54 5.05 -7.05 1.98
C GLY A 54 5.68 -8.26 1.32
N VAL A 55 6.19 -8.08 0.11
CA VAL A 55 6.88 -9.13 -0.64
C VAL A 55 8.36 -8.78 -0.80
N GLY A 56 9.19 -9.80 -0.95
CA GLY A 56 10.61 -9.63 -1.18
C GLY A 56 11.17 -10.76 -2.01
N THR A 57 12.10 -10.45 -2.87
CA THR A 57 12.89 -11.43 -3.60
C THR A 57 14.34 -10.99 -3.63
N GLU A 58 15.23 -11.95 -3.51
CA GLU A 58 16.67 -11.72 -3.58
C GLU A 58 17.39 -12.93 -4.14
N TYR A 59 18.51 -12.68 -4.81
CA TYR A 59 19.40 -13.70 -5.32
C TYR A 59 20.71 -13.74 -4.52
N SER A 60 21.25 -14.92 -4.29
CA SER A 60 22.60 -15.12 -3.77
C SER A 60 23.15 -16.49 -4.15
N ASN A 61 24.47 -16.60 -4.27
CA ASN A 61 25.12 -17.90 -4.40
C ASN A 61 25.05 -18.71 -3.08
N ASP A 62 24.86 -18.06 -1.95
CA ASP A 62 24.61 -18.69 -0.66
C ASP A 62 23.10 -18.75 -0.40
N PHE A 63 22.62 -19.96 -0.04
CA PHE A 63 21.21 -20.22 0.22
C PHE A 63 20.67 -19.37 1.38
N GLN A 64 21.34 -19.42 2.54
CA GLN A 64 20.86 -18.70 3.72
C GLN A 64 20.86 -17.19 3.50
N PHE A 65 21.88 -16.69 2.82
CA PHE A 65 21.99 -15.28 2.53
C PHE A 65 20.91 -14.78 1.55
N SER A 66 20.48 -15.62 0.58
CA SER A 66 19.34 -15.29 -0.27
C SER A 66 18.05 -15.18 0.53
N VAL A 67 17.84 -16.08 1.50
CA VAL A 67 16.68 -16.09 2.40
C VAL A 67 16.65 -14.84 3.28
N ASP A 68 17.77 -14.53 3.92
CA ASP A 68 17.86 -13.39 4.85
C ASP A 68 17.64 -12.05 4.15
N LYS A 69 18.21 -11.89 2.96
CA LYS A 69 18.01 -10.70 2.12
C LYS A 69 16.56 -10.57 1.65
N ALA A 70 15.95 -11.65 1.14
CA ALA A 70 14.56 -11.63 0.70
C ALA A 70 13.61 -11.32 1.87
N MET A 71 13.86 -11.87 3.04
CA MET A 71 13.12 -11.56 4.26
C MET A 71 13.25 -10.08 4.65
N LEU A 72 14.46 -9.52 4.57
CA LEU A 72 14.69 -8.10 4.86
C LEU A 72 13.97 -7.20 3.84
N SER A 73 14.01 -7.55 2.56
CA SER A 73 13.30 -6.86 1.49
C SER A 73 11.79 -6.86 1.74
N ALA A 74 11.20 -8.03 2.05
CA ALA A 74 9.78 -8.15 2.39
C ALA A 74 9.38 -7.34 3.64
N LYS A 75 10.23 -7.32 4.68
CA LYS A 75 9.99 -6.50 5.89
C LYS A 75 9.98 -5.00 5.59
N ARG A 76 10.89 -4.52 4.74
CA ARG A 76 10.93 -3.11 4.33
C ARG A 76 9.67 -2.71 3.57
N GLU A 77 9.22 -3.56 2.64
CA GLU A 77 8.00 -3.29 1.88
C GLU A 77 6.77 -3.31 2.79
N LEU A 78 6.64 -4.31 3.67
CA LEU A 78 5.57 -4.36 4.64
C LEU A 78 5.52 -3.09 5.51
N ALA A 79 6.66 -2.65 6.02
CA ALA A 79 6.75 -1.43 6.84
C ALA A 79 6.34 -0.17 6.05
N SER A 80 6.72 -0.07 4.77
CA SER A 80 6.30 1.01 3.89
C SER A 80 4.79 1.01 3.64
N ASN A 81 4.20 -0.14 3.35
CA ASN A 81 2.77 -0.29 3.11
C ASN A 81 1.97 0.02 4.39
N TYR A 82 2.45 -0.43 5.55
CA TYR A 82 1.83 -0.12 6.84
C TYR A 82 1.92 1.37 7.19
N SER A 83 3.07 2.00 6.95
CA SER A 83 3.25 3.44 7.16
C SER A 83 2.27 4.25 6.31
N SER A 84 2.12 3.89 5.03
CA SER A 84 1.19 4.53 4.11
C SER A 84 -0.26 4.36 4.57
N TYR A 85 -0.64 3.14 4.96
CA TYR A 85 -1.98 2.85 5.49
C TYR A 85 -2.29 3.65 6.76
N THR A 86 -1.40 3.61 7.75
CA THR A 86 -1.57 4.33 9.01
C THR A 86 -1.69 5.84 8.78
N SER A 87 -0.84 6.40 7.93
CA SER A 87 -0.86 7.83 7.60
C SER A 87 -2.17 8.24 6.93
N ALA A 88 -2.70 7.42 6.02
CA ALA A 88 -3.99 7.66 5.38
C ALA A 88 -5.13 7.64 6.40
N MET A 89 -5.20 6.60 7.25
CA MET A 89 -6.23 6.48 8.28
C MET A 89 -6.21 7.65 9.28
N MET A 90 -5.05 8.03 9.76
CA MET A 90 -4.90 9.15 10.69
C MET A 90 -5.30 10.49 10.05
N LYS A 91 -5.00 10.67 8.76
CA LYS A 91 -5.45 11.85 8.00
C LYS A 91 -6.96 11.86 7.85
N ASP A 92 -7.59 10.73 7.53
CA ASP A 92 -9.04 10.62 7.38
C ASP A 92 -9.75 10.93 8.70
N PHE A 93 -9.27 10.40 9.82
CA PHE A 93 -9.80 10.71 11.14
C PHE A 93 -9.68 12.21 11.47
N ALA A 94 -8.57 12.84 11.11
CA ALA A 94 -8.33 14.26 11.32
C ALA A 94 -9.24 15.16 10.47
N VAL A 95 -9.48 14.78 9.23
CA VAL A 95 -10.40 15.47 8.32
C VAL A 95 -11.82 15.39 8.84
N GLU A 96 -12.31 14.17 9.12
CA GLU A 96 -13.66 13.93 9.59
C GLU A 96 -13.96 14.59 10.95
N SER A 97 -12.97 14.67 11.84
CA SER A 97 -13.11 15.32 13.14
C SER A 97 -12.91 16.84 13.10
N GLY A 98 -12.53 17.40 11.94
CA GLY A 98 -12.34 18.84 11.76
C GLY A 98 -11.11 19.40 12.50
N VAL A 99 -10.15 18.56 12.85
CA VAL A 99 -8.91 18.97 13.57
C VAL A 99 -7.72 19.17 12.63
N LEU A 100 -7.84 18.77 11.36
CA LEU A 100 -6.79 18.96 10.36
C LEU A 100 -6.50 20.47 10.20
N GLY A 101 -5.21 20.85 10.20
CA GLY A 101 -4.78 22.24 10.08
C GLY A 101 -4.72 23.02 11.41
N LYS A 102 -5.15 22.43 12.52
CA LYS A 102 -5.04 23.05 13.85
C LYS A 102 -3.69 22.69 14.48
N GLY A 103 -2.80 23.64 14.62
CA GLY A 103 -1.37 23.49 14.92
C GLY A 103 -0.98 22.37 15.90
N VAL A 104 -1.48 22.39 17.13
CA VAL A 104 -1.15 21.38 18.15
C VAL A 104 -1.67 19.99 17.78
N ALA A 105 -2.90 19.92 17.25
CA ALA A 105 -3.49 18.64 16.84
C ALA A 105 -2.72 17.99 15.70
N ASN A 106 -2.21 18.75 14.73
CA ASN A 106 -1.38 18.20 13.66
C ASN A 106 -0.08 17.59 14.18
N ALA A 107 0.59 18.27 15.11
CA ALA A 107 1.83 17.75 15.73
C ALA A 107 1.56 16.44 16.48
N ASP A 108 0.44 16.36 17.22
CA ASP A 108 0.03 15.14 17.92
C ASP A 108 -0.31 14.01 16.97
N ILE A 109 -1.01 14.27 15.84
CA ILE A 109 -1.30 13.30 14.79
C ILE A 109 -0.02 12.74 14.21
N GLU A 110 0.91 13.58 13.79
CA GLU A 110 2.18 13.15 13.22
C GLU A 110 3.02 12.34 14.21
N ARG A 111 3.09 12.79 15.46
CA ARG A 111 3.81 12.07 16.52
C ARG A 111 3.21 10.71 16.78
N THR A 112 1.89 10.63 16.94
CA THR A 112 1.18 9.36 17.16
C THR A 112 1.32 8.44 15.98
N THR A 113 1.21 8.93 14.74
CA THR A 113 1.44 8.15 13.51
C THR A 113 2.84 7.53 13.50
N ARG A 114 3.88 8.28 13.82
CA ARG A 114 5.25 7.75 13.93
C ARG A 114 5.39 6.65 14.97
N LEU A 115 4.73 6.79 16.13
CA LEU A 115 4.75 5.78 17.19
C LEU A 115 4.03 4.50 16.78
N ILE A 116 2.89 4.61 16.09
CA ILE A 116 2.15 3.47 15.54
C ILE A 116 3.02 2.70 14.55
N VAL A 117 3.63 3.40 13.60
CA VAL A 117 4.48 2.79 12.56
C VAL A 117 5.70 2.10 13.16
N ALA A 118 6.34 2.71 14.16
CA ALA A 118 7.51 2.13 14.82
C ALA A 118 7.22 0.79 15.51
N LYS A 119 5.98 0.59 15.99
CA LYS A 119 5.60 -0.64 16.70
C LYS A 119 5.38 -1.85 15.81
N VAL A 120 5.05 -1.67 14.53
CA VAL A 120 4.79 -2.79 13.62
C VAL A 120 6.01 -3.70 13.41
N ASN A 121 7.21 -3.16 13.56
CA ASN A 121 8.45 -3.92 13.35
C ASN A 121 8.70 -5.01 14.40
N LEU A 122 7.89 -5.12 15.45
CA LEU A 122 8.23 -5.91 16.61
C LEU A 122 7.24 -7.06 16.92
N VAL A 123 5.97 -7.02 16.45
CA VAL A 123 4.96 -8.00 16.88
C VAL A 123 3.97 -8.31 15.76
N GLY A 124 3.66 -9.61 15.57
CA GLY A 124 2.52 -10.04 14.75
C GLY A 124 2.75 -10.22 13.26
N VAL A 125 3.97 -9.97 12.76
CA VAL A 125 4.30 -10.24 11.35
C VAL A 125 4.50 -11.73 11.13
N GLN A 126 3.77 -12.30 10.18
CA GLN A 126 3.81 -13.72 9.83
C GLN A 126 4.34 -13.91 8.41
N ARG A 127 5.16 -14.95 8.21
CA ARG A 127 5.52 -15.41 6.86
C ARG A 127 4.37 -16.23 6.29
N GLN A 128 3.71 -15.69 5.27
CA GLN A 128 2.57 -16.34 4.64
C GLN A 128 2.99 -17.27 3.50
N ASN A 129 3.89 -16.81 2.64
CA ASN A 129 4.42 -17.59 1.53
C ASN A 129 5.94 -17.52 1.50
N PHE A 130 6.52 -18.62 1.03
CA PHE A 130 7.96 -18.76 0.91
C PHE A 130 8.30 -19.74 -0.21
N MET A 131 9.23 -19.37 -1.07
CA MET A 131 9.74 -20.25 -2.12
C MET A 131 11.21 -19.93 -2.39
N VAL A 132 12.01 -20.96 -2.56
CA VAL A 132 13.39 -20.83 -3.06
C VAL A 132 13.52 -21.66 -4.31
N VAL A 133 14.09 -21.07 -5.34
CA VAL A 133 14.39 -21.74 -6.61
C VAL A 133 15.89 -21.66 -6.87
N LYS A 134 16.42 -22.67 -7.55
CA LYS A 134 17.80 -22.64 -8.03
C LYS A 134 17.82 -21.80 -9.32
N GLU A 135 18.71 -20.81 -9.36
CA GLU A 135 18.90 -19.91 -10.50
C GLU A 135 20.39 -19.85 -10.81
N GLY A 136 20.78 -20.43 -11.94
CA GLY A 136 22.21 -20.53 -12.30
C GLY A 136 23.02 -21.25 -11.23
N SER A 137 24.06 -20.58 -10.71
CA SER A 137 24.94 -21.11 -9.66
C SER A 137 24.42 -20.85 -8.25
N GLY A 138 23.33 -20.09 -8.09
CA GLY A 138 22.84 -19.67 -6.78
C GLY A 138 21.36 -19.99 -6.56
N PHE A 139 20.76 -19.22 -5.67
CA PHE A 139 19.40 -19.39 -5.19
C PHE A 139 18.67 -18.06 -5.24
N ARG A 140 17.45 -18.07 -5.76
CA ARG A 140 16.51 -16.96 -5.65
C ARG A 140 15.43 -17.30 -4.65
N THR A 141 15.23 -16.44 -3.69
CA THR A 141 14.20 -16.58 -2.65
C THR A 141 13.09 -15.58 -2.88
N PHE A 142 11.86 -16.06 -2.73
CA PHE A 142 10.63 -15.25 -2.71
C PHE A 142 9.96 -15.37 -1.35
N VAL A 143 9.55 -14.25 -0.78
CA VAL A 143 8.89 -14.19 0.52
C VAL A 143 7.68 -13.29 0.42
N ARG A 144 6.56 -13.71 1.03
CA ARG A 144 5.44 -12.82 1.35
C ARG A 144 5.20 -12.83 2.85
N LEU A 145 5.23 -11.64 3.43
CA LEU A 145 4.87 -11.39 4.81
C LEU A 145 3.45 -10.85 4.89
N ARG A 146 2.79 -11.15 6.00
CA ARG A 146 1.45 -10.72 6.33
C ARG A 146 1.43 -10.09 7.71
N PHE A 147 0.74 -8.94 7.83
CA PHE A 147 0.43 -8.31 9.10
C PHE A 147 -1.09 -8.14 9.20
N SER A 148 -1.72 -8.72 10.22
CA SER A 148 -3.16 -8.74 10.37
C SER A 148 -3.74 -7.33 10.48
N ALA A 149 -4.88 -7.08 9.81
CA ALA A 149 -5.62 -5.82 9.94
C ALA A 149 -6.11 -5.61 11.38
N ASP A 150 -6.57 -6.67 12.07
CA ASP A 150 -7.01 -6.58 13.45
C ASP A 150 -5.87 -6.14 14.39
N GLU A 151 -4.68 -6.71 14.22
CA GLU A 151 -3.52 -6.35 15.02
C GLU A 151 -3.06 -4.92 14.73
N SER A 152 -3.09 -4.53 13.46
CA SER A 152 -2.86 -3.15 13.02
C SER A 152 -3.81 -2.16 13.72
N ASN A 153 -5.10 -2.47 13.71
CA ASN A 153 -6.14 -1.63 14.31
C ASN A 153 -5.99 -1.53 15.83
N LYS A 154 -5.64 -2.62 16.50
CA LYS A 154 -5.37 -2.63 17.94
C LYS A 154 -4.19 -1.73 18.32
N ILE A 155 -3.07 -1.85 17.60
CA ILE A 155 -1.89 -1.01 17.84
C ILE A 155 -2.25 0.46 17.61
N MET A 156 -2.98 0.76 16.53
CA MET A 156 -3.41 2.12 16.21
C MET A 156 -4.29 2.69 17.31
N LEU A 157 -5.32 1.98 17.72
CA LEU A 157 -6.23 2.43 18.79
C LEU A 157 -5.50 2.64 20.12
N ALA A 158 -4.67 1.69 20.53
CA ALA A 158 -3.91 1.78 21.77
C ALA A 158 -2.96 2.99 21.80
N GLU A 159 -2.31 3.33 20.68
CA GLU A 159 -1.46 4.52 20.63
C GLU A 159 -2.24 5.82 20.62
N ILE A 160 -3.39 5.87 19.96
CA ILE A 160 -4.27 7.04 20.00
C ILE A 160 -4.81 7.26 21.42
N GLN A 161 -5.23 6.21 22.10
CA GLN A 161 -5.75 6.28 23.49
C GLN A 161 -4.72 6.77 24.50
N ARG A 162 -3.43 6.57 24.26
CA ARG A 162 -2.35 7.11 25.12
C ARG A 162 -2.28 8.64 25.12
N ASN A 163 -2.77 9.28 24.05
CA ASN A 163 -2.94 10.72 24.00
C ASN A 163 -4.42 11.06 24.21
N ALA A 164 -4.82 11.30 25.45
CA ALA A 164 -6.21 11.56 25.81
C ALA A 164 -6.84 12.75 25.08
N ALA A 165 -6.06 13.80 24.80
CA ALA A 165 -6.53 14.96 24.06
C ALA A 165 -6.81 14.62 22.59
N LEU A 166 -5.90 13.90 21.95
CA LEU A 166 -6.08 13.42 20.56
C LEU A 166 -7.26 12.46 20.47
N TYR A 167 -7.35 11.48 21.37
CA TYR A 167 -8.48 10.54 21.44
C TYR A 167 -9.82 11.26 21.52
N ALA A 168 -9.95 12.24 22.44
CA ALA A 168 -11.17 13.02 22.59
C ALA A 168 -11.56 13.78 21.30
N GLN A 169 -10.57 14.32 20.59
CA GLN A 169 -10.80 15.04 19.34
C GLN A 169 -11.21 14.10 18.20
N LEU A 170 -10.54 12.95 18.07
CA LEU A 170 -10.82 11.99 16.99
C LEU A 170 -12.16 11.26 17.17
N ARG A 171 -12.75 11.23 18.36
CA ARG A 171 -14.09 10.69 18.60
C ARG A 171 -15.21 11.39 17.81
N ALA A 172 -14.97 12.58 17.28
CA ALA A 172 -15.88 13.24 16.35
C ALA A 172 -15.90 12.56 14.97
N SER A 173 -14.83 11.89 14.56
CA SER A 173 -14.77 11.13 13.31
C SER A 173 -15.66 9.90 13.36
N LYS A 174 -16.40 9.64 12.26
CA LYS A 174 -17.23 8.43 12.10
C LYS A 174 -16.34 7.20 11.93
N SER A 175 -15.35 7.29 11.06
CA SER A 175 -14.41 6.20 10.77
C SER A 175 -13.60 5.80 12.00
N PHE A 176 -13.21 6.76 12.84
CA PHE A 176 -12.52 6.46 14.09
C PHE A 176 -13.43 5.72 15.10
N ARG A 177 -14.69 6.14 15.25
CA ARG A 177 -15.64 5.43 16.13
C ARG A 177 -15.92 4.00 15.65
N GLU A 178 -15.94 3.78 14.35
CA GLU A 178 -16.11 2.42 13.80
C GLU A 178 -14.90 1.55 14.11
N LEU A 179 -13.68 2.08 13.93
CA LEU A 179 -12.44 1.39 14.33
C LEU A 179 -12.46 1.01 15.82
N ASP A 180 -12.78 1.97 16.70
CA ASP A 180 -12.85 1.78 18.15
C ASP A 180 -13.84 0.66 18.53
N LYS A 181 -15.05 0.70 17.94
CA LYS A 181 -16.10 -0.31 18.16
C LYS A 181 -15.70 -1.71 17.66
N GLN A 182 -15.14 -1.81 16.46
CA GLN A 182 -14.73 -3.09 15.87
C GLN A 182 -13.60 -3.72 16.68
N THR A 183 -12.61 -2.93 17.08
CA THR A 183 -11.47 -3.41 17.86
C THR A 183 -11.89 -3.92 19.24
N ASN A 184 -12.76 -3.21 19.93
CA ASN A 184 -13.27 -3.63 21.25
C ASN A 184 -14.11 -4.90 21.14
N LYS A 185 -14.95 -5.04 20.10
CA LYS A 185 -15.75 -6.27 19.88
C LYS A 185 -14.87 -7.50 19.66
N ILE A 186 -13.77 -7.37 18.93
CA ILE A 186 -12.83 -8.48 18.70
C ILE A 186 -12.13 -8.89 20.00
N GLU A 187 -11.84 -7.93 20.89
CA GLU A 187 -11.24 -8.23 22.19
C GLU A 187 -12.20 -9.01 23.10
N GLU A 188 -13.46 -8.61 23.16
CA GLU A 188 -14.50 -9.30 23.93
C GLU A 188 -14.67 -10.76 23.47
N GLN A 189 -14.66 -11.01 22.16
CA GLN A 189 -14.79 -12.36 21.58
C GLN A 189 -13.59 -13.27 21.86
N LYS A 190 -12.41 -12.73 22.19
CA LYS A 190 -11.21 -13.52 22.51
C LYS A 190 -11.12 -13.91 23.99
N ILE A 191 -11.90 -13.26 24.83
CA ILE A 191 -11.93 -13.48 26.30
C ILE A 191 -13.05 -14.46 26.71
N SER A 192 -14.07 -14.62 25.87
CA SER A 192 -15.17 -15.56 26.06
C SER A 192 -14.87 -16.93 25.44
#